data_12e99b67001d6c430f149d16d3e67e8c
#
_entry.id   12e99b67001d6c430f149d16d3e67e8c
#
_cell.length_a   1.000
_cell.length_b   1.000
_cell.length_c   1.000
_cell.angle_alpha   90.00
_cell.angle_beta   90.00
_cell.angle_gamma   90.00
#
_symmetry.space_group_name_H-M   'P 1'
#
loop_
_entity.id
_entity.type
_entity.pdbx_description
1 polymer ?
#
loop_
_entity_poly.entity_id
_entity_poly.type
_entity_poly.pdbx_seq_one_letter_code
_entity_poly.pdbx_strand_id
1 'polypeptide(L)'
;AAGYVRGIQSNGIAACPKHFAVNSQELRRMASDSVLDERTLREIYLTGFEIVVKESAPKTIMSSYNLVNGTYANENAHLLQDILRRDWGFTGAVVTDWGGSNDHALGVKNGSTLEMPAPGGDAVRELLAAVKSGKITEADVDARLDELLTLIYDTHAAVQNHSRSFDADAHHALARRAAAESTVLLKNEDNLLPLAPGTKVAVIGDFAETPRYQGAGSSAVNSIKVDSLLGCWAESGLEQVGFAAGFDRQGKPDAAKQAEAVALAQKADVVLLCMGLDEIKESEGLDRSDMCVASNQIELLRALQKVNPNIVVVLSAGASVETPWANHCKA
;
A
#
# COMPACT_ATOMS: atom_id res chain seq x y z
N ALA A 1 5.73 7.17 7.82
CA ALA A 1 5.21 6.05 8.65
C ALA A 1 5.05 6.47 10.11
N ALA A 2 6.08 7.02 10.80
CA ALA A 2 6.00 7.36 12.23
C ALA A 2 4.85 8.34 12.56
N GLY A 3 4.63 9.38 11.73
CA GLY A 3 3.48 10.30 11.87
C GLY A 3 2.13 9.60 11.77
N TYR A 4 2.02 8.60 10.91
CA TYR A 4 0.80 7.79 10.75
C TYR A 4 0.52 6.96 12.01
N VAL A 5 1.56 6.30 12.55
CA VAL A 5 1.45 5.55 13.82
C VAL A 5 1.01 6.47 14.96
N ARG A 6 1.65 7.64 15.11
CA ARG A 6 1.26 8.61 16.15
C ARG A 6 -0.19 9.07 16.00
N GLY A 7 -0.64 9.34 14.76
CA GLY A 7 -2.02 9.73 14.49
C GLY A 7 -3.04 8.64 14.85
N ILE A 8 -2.78 7.37 14.51
CA ILE A 8 -3.64 6.25 14.91
C ILE A 8 -3.67 6.14 16.44
N GLN A 9 -2.51 6.12 17.09
CA GLN A 9 -2.39 5.89 18.53
C GLN A 9 -2.90 7.07 19.38
N SER A 10 -2.98 8.28 18.83
CA SER A 10 -3.60 9.42 19.52
C SER A 10 -5.09 9.21 19.81
N ASN A 11 -5.72 8.24 19.17
CA ASN A 11 -7.08 7.81 19.45
C ASN A 11 -7.16 6.71 20.52
N GLY A 12 -6.04 6.37 21.18
CA GLY A 12 -5.98 5.35 22.24
C GLY A 12 -6.03 3.90 21.73
N ILE A 13 -5.87 3.67 20.42
CA ILE A 13 -5.82 2.34 19.81
C ILE A 13 -4.39 2.02 19.38
N ALA A 14 -4.11 0.75 19.09
CA ALA A 14 -2.81 0.31 18.59
C ALA A 14 -2.68 0.49 17.08
N ALA A 15 -1.51 0.93 16.64
CA ALA A 15 -1.09 0.86 15.23
C ALA A 15 -0.17 -0.34 15.03
N CYS A 16 -0.29 -1.00 13.88
CA CYS A 16 0.46 -2.21 13.53
C CYS A 16 1.26 -2.02 12.24
N PRO A 17 2.48 -1.49 12.30
CA PRO A 17 3.39 -1.45 11.16
C PRO A 17 3.69 -2.84 10.62
N LYS A 18 3.81 -2.97 9.28
CA LYS A 18 3.99 -4.28 8.63
C LYS A 18 4.72 -4.19 7.29
N HIS A 19 5.28 -5.27 6.76
CA HIS A 19 5.44 -6.59 7.40
C HIS A 19 6.91 -6.73 7.83
N PHE A 20 7.17 -7.09 9.08
CA PHE A 20 8.51 -7.18 9.66
C PHE A 20 9.05 -8.62 9.53
N ALA A 21 9.99 -8.94 8.60
CA ALA A 21 10.66 -8.03 7.68
C ALA A 21 11.07 -8.75 6.38
N VAL A 22 11.53 -7.98 5.40
CA VAL A 22 12.15 -8.49 4.16
C VAL A 22 11.19 -9.31 3.27
N ASN A 23 9.88 -9.09 3.35
CA ASN A 23 8.91 -9.67 2.42
C ASN A 23 8.87 -8.82 1.15
N SER A 24 9.81 -9.07 0.23
CA SER A 24 10.05 -8.23 -0.95
C SER A 24 9.52 -8.82 -2.25
N GLN A 25 8.89 -9.99 -2.21
CA GLN A 25 8.24 -10.63 -3.34
C GLN A 25 6.92 -11.27 -2.92
N GLU A 26 5.97 -11.38 -3.86
CA GLU A 26 4.69 -12.02 -3.64
C GLU A 26 4.70 -13.50 -4.02
N LEU A 27 5.43 -13.88 -5.08
CA LEU A 27 5.51 -15.27 -5.53
C LEU A 27 6.13 -16.14 -4.44
N ARG A 28 5.35 -17.12 -3.97
CA ARG A 28 5.74 -18.05 -2.90
C ARG A 28 6.21 -17.35 -1.61
N ARG A 29 5.64 -16.19 -1.29
CA ARG A 29 6.03 -15.37 -0.12
C ARG A 29 6.02 -16.16 1.20
N MET A 30 5.16 -17.19 1.33
CA MET A 30 5.09 -18.07 2.52
C MET A 30 6.18 -19.15 2.58
N ALA A 31 7.09 -19.23 1.61
CA ALA A 31 8.13 -20.24 1.55
C ALA A 31 9.46 -19.73 0.96
N SER A 32 9.51 -18.48 0.53
CA SER A 32 10.73 -17.86 0.02
C SER A 32 11.69 -17.51 1.14
N ASP A 33 12.99 -17.67 0.90
CA ASP A 33 14.04 -17.25 1.83
C ASP A 33 14.76 -16.01 1.30
N SER A 34 14.71 -14.94 2.07
CA SER A 34 15.44 -13.71 1.79
C SER A 34 16.84 -13.83 2.41
N VAL A 35 17.83 -14.12 1.57
CA VAL A 35 19.23 -14.29 1.99
C VAL A 35 20.00 -13.00 1.82
N LEU A 36 20.48 -12.42 2.92
CA LEU A 36 21.20 -11.14 2.91
C LEU A 36 22.13 -11.02 4.11
N ASP A 37 23.15 -10.16 3.96
CA ASP A 37 24.07 -9.83 5.04
C ASP A 37 23.44 -8.86 6.06
N GLU A 38 24.06 -8.76 7.25
CA GLU A 38 23.58 -7.95 8.36
C GLU A 38 23.52 -6.46 8.02
N ARG A 39 24.47 -5.94 7.24
CA ARG A 39 24.48 -4.53 6.85
C ARG A 39 23.32 -4.20 5.92
N THR A 40 23.09 -5.03 4.92
CA THR A 40 21.96 -4.90 3.99
C THR A 40 20.63 -5.01 4.74
N LEU A 41 20.51 -5.97 5.66
CA LEU A 41 19.36 -6.13 6.52
C LEU A 41 19.06 -4.81 7.28
N ARG A 42 20.02 -4.29 8.02
CA ARG A 42 19.80 -3.12 8.89
C ARG A 42 19.67 -1.81 8.12
N GLU A 43 20.50 -1.56 7.10
CA GLU A 43 20.55 -0.26 6.43
C GLU A 43 19.44 -0.08 5.37
N ILE A 44 18.98 -1.17 4.72
CA ILE A 44 17.98 -1.08 3.66
C ILE A 44 16.61 -1.51 4.16
N TYR A 45 16.49 -2.73 4.70
CA TYR A 45 15.19 -3.32 5.01
C TYR A 45 14.63 -2.90 6.37
N LEU A 46 15.49 -2.70 7.36
CA LEU A 46 15.03 -2.44 8.72
C LEU A 46 15.03 -0.97 9.12
N THR A 47 15.74 -0.08 8.42
CA THR A 47 15.82 1.36 8.76
C THR A 47 14.42 2.00 8.92
N GLY A 48 13.48 1.69 8.03
CA GLY A 48 12.12 2.22 8.10
C GLY A 48 11.37 1.78 9.36
N PHE A 49 11.55 0.52 9.78
CA PHE A 49 10.97 -0.02 11.01
C PHE A 49 11.65 0.56 12.26
N GLU A 50 12.98 0.68 12.26
CA GLU A 50 13.72 1.30 13.35
C GLU A 50 13.26 2.73 13.64
N ILE A 51 13.12 3.55 12.60
CA ILE A 51 12.58 4.91 12.71
C ILE A 51 11.17 4.88 13.32
N VAL A 52 10.30 4.00 12.83
CA VAL A 52 8.93 3.90 13.33
C VAL A 52 8.90 3.46 14.79
N VAL A 53 9.69 2.45 15.18
CA VAL A 53 9.74 1.97 16.57
C VAL A 53 10.27 3.06 17.49
N LYS A 54 11.41 3.66 17.16
CA LYS A 54 12.07 4.65 18.03
C LYS A 54 11.33 5.99 18.12
N GLU A 55 10.68 6.43 17.02
CA GLU A 55 10.04 7.75 17.00
C GLU A 55 8.55 7.71 17.37
N SER A 56 7.88 6.57 17.29
CA SER A 56 6.43 6.51 17.48
C SER A 56 5.94 5.42 18.43
N ALA A 57 6.84 4.57 18.93
CA ALA A 57 6.54 3.51 19.90
C ALA A 57 5.24 2.75 19.56
N PRO A 58 5.15 2.07 18.42
CA PRO A 58 3.96 1.33 18.04
C PRO A 58 3.64 0.25 19.07
N LYS A 59 2.37 0.09 19.41
CA LYS A 59 1.93 -0.91 20.39
C LYS A 59 1.91 -2.33 19.83
N THR A 60 1.86 -2.45 18.51
CA THR A 60 1.95 -3.75 17.82
C THR A 60 2.85 -3.65 16.59
N ILE A 61 3.36 -4.78 16.14
CA ILE A 61 4.04 -4.94 14.85
C ILE A 61 3.65 -6.30 14.25
N MET A 62 3.47 -6.37 12.93
CA MET A 62 3.15 -7.63 12.27
C MET A 62 4.40 -8.23 11.63
N SER A 63 4.70 -9.50 11.95
CA SER A 63 5.76 -10.27 11.31
C SER A 63 5.42 -10.58 9.85
N SER A 64 6.42 -10.94 9.05
CA SER A 64 6.23 -11.30 7.64
C SER A 64 6.20 -12.82 7.43
N TYR A 65 5.73 -13.24 6.25
CA TYR A 65 5.59 -14.65 5.89
C TYR A 65 6.90 -15.38 5.61
N ASN A 66 7.87 -14.69 5.03
CA ASN A 66 9.08 -15.26 4.44
C ASN A 66 10.10 -15.72 5.48
N LEU A 67 11.01 -16.58 5.05
CA LEU A 67 12.24 -16.83 5.79
C LEU A 67 13.20 -15.64 5.61
N VAL A 68 14.05 -15.43 6.60
CA VAL A 68 15.20 -14.54 6.56
C VAL A 68 16.41 -15.33 6.99
N ASN A 69 17.35 -15.55 6.07
CA ASN A 69 18.54 -16.35 6.32
C ASN A 69 18.23 -17.75 6.91
N GLY A 70 17.24 -18.43 6.33
CA GLY A 70 16.86 -19.80 6.68
C GLY A 70 15.89 -19.95 7.85
N THR A 71 15.43 -18.85 8.48
CA THR A 71 14.47 -18.89 9.59
C THR A 71 13.25 -18.03 9.28
N TYR A 72 12.04 -18.56 9.44
CA TYR A 72 10.81 -17.78 9.26
C TYR A 72 10.82 -16.53 10.14
N ALA A 73 10.40 -15.39 9.59
CA ALA A 73 10.48 -14.11 10.29
C ALA A 73 9.75 -14.12 11.63
N ASN A 74 8.61 -14.82 11.71
CA ASN A 74 7.83 -14.96 12.96
C ASN A 74 8.53 -15.81 14.05
N GLU A 75 9.52 -16.59 13.70
CA GLU A 75 10.27 -17.49 14.59
C GLU A 75 11.74 -17.09 14.75
N ASN A 76 12.12 -15.97 14.11
CA ASN A 76 13.50 -15.53 14.04
C ASN A 76 13.91 -14.71 15.27
N ALA A 77 14.68 -15.36 16.17
CA ALA A 77 15.16 -14.73 17.40
C ALA A 77 15.99 -13.47 17.12
N HIS A 78 16.83 -13.47 16.06
CA HIS A 78 17.63 -12.32 15.72
C HIS A 78 16.77 -11.11 15.34
N LEU A 79 15.71 -11.30 14.54
CA LEU A 79 14.79 -10.23 14.21
C LEU A 79 13.96 -9.76 15.41
N LEU A 80 13.32 -10.71 16.14
CA LEU A 80 12.29 -10.38 17.13
C LEU A 80 12.88 -10.04 18.51
N GLN A 81 13.93 -10.75 18.94
CA GLN A 81 14.53 -10.53 20.25
C GLN A 81 15.72 -9.58 20.19
N ASP A 82 16.69 -9.85 19.30
CA ASP A 82 17.91 -9.08 19.29
C ASP A 82 17.67 -7.68 18.73
N ILE A 83 17.14 -7.58 17.52
CA ILE A 83 16.97 -6.29 16.83
C ILE A 83 15.76 -5.55 17.37
N LEU A 84 14.55 -6.13 17.25
CA LEU A 84 13.32 -5.41 17.56
C LEU A 84 13.22 -5.03 19.04
N ARG A 85 13.43 -6.01 19.94
CA ARG A 85 13.23 -5.78 21.38
C ARG A 85 14.46 -5.21 22.07
N ARG A 86 15.63 -5.86 21.94
CA ARG A 86 16.84 -5.45 22.66
C ARG A 86 17.44 -4.17 22.08
N ASP A 87 17.70 -4.11 20.76
CA ASP A 87 18.42 -3.00 20.15
C ASP A 87 17.52 -1.75 20.00
N TRP A 88 16.23 -1.92 19.68
CA TRP A 88 15.31 -0.80 19.46
C TRP A 88 14.37 -0.51 20.64
N GLY A 89 14.28 -1.41 21.61
CA GLY A 89 13.46 -1.20 22.81
C GLY A 89 11.96 -1.38 22.57
N PHE A 90 11.54 -2.18 21.58
CA PHE A 90 10.13 -2.48 21.37
C PHE A 90 9.57 -3.33 22.50
N THR A 91 8.47 -2.84 23.13
CA THR A 91 7.80 -3.50 24.26
C THR A 91 6.39 -3.98 23.92
N GLY A 92 5.94 -3.76 22.69
CA GLY A 92 4.60 -4.11 22.24
C GLY A 92 4.43 -5.58 21.85
N ALA A 93 3.25 -5.90 21.33
CA ALA A 93 2.89 -7.22 20.86
C ALA A 93 3.32 -7.45 19.39
N VAL A 94 3.90 -8.60 19.10
CA VAL A 94 4.15 -9.07 17.73
C VAL A 94 2.98 -9.93 17.30
N VAL A 95 2.35 -9.53 16.18
CA VAL A 95 1.23 -10.26 15.57
C VAL A 95 1.74 -10.98 14.33
N THR A 96 1.30 -12.20 14.08
CA THR A 96 1.63 -12.88 12.81
C THR A 96 0.89 -12.22 11.64
N ASP A 97 1.49 -12.25 10.45
CA ASP A 97 0.68 -12.17 9.24
C ASP A 97 -0.28 -13.37 9.16
N TRP A 98 -1.29 -13.30 8.32
CA TRP A 98 -2.43 -14.22 8.34
C TRP A 98 -2.04 -15.66 8.00
N GLY A 99 -1.92 -16.52 9.02
CA GLY A 99 -1.40 -17.89 8.89
C GLY A 99 0.12 -17.99 8.78
N GLY A 100 0.86 -16.97 9.22
CA GLY A 100 2.32 -16.88 9.10
C GLY A 100 3.13 -17.54 10.22
N SER A 101 2.52 -18.39 11.06
CA SER A 101 3.23 -19.21 12.06
C SER A 101 3.48 -20.60 11.52
N ASN A 102 4.72 -21.11 11.61
CA ASN A 102 5.13 -22.42 11.13
C ASN A 102 5.53 -23.35 12.28
N ASP A 103 6.31 -22.88 13.26
CA ASP A 103 6.60 -23.54 14.54
C ASP A 103 6.05 -22.67 15.68
N HIS A 104 4.86 -23.01 16.16
CA HIS A 104 4.15 -22.21 17.18
C HIS A 104 4.97 -22.06 18.46
N ALA A 105 5.65 -23.12 18.90
CA ALA A 105 6.46 -23.08 20.11
C ALA A 105 7.70 -22.20 19.95
N LEU A 106 8.37 -22.28 18.81
CA LEU A 106 9.52 -21.44 18.51
C LEU A 106 9.12 -19.97 18.36
N GLY A 107 7.97 -19.70 17.74
CA GLY A 107 7.39 -18.35 17.66
C GLY A 107 7.20 -17.73 19.05
N VAL A 108 6.52 -18.41 19.96
CA VAL A 108 6.31 -17.96 21.35
C VAL A 108 7.64 -17.70 22.05
N LYS A 109 8.58 -18.67 21.97
CA LYS A 109 9.91 -18.53 22.58
C LYS A 109 10.67 -17.30 22.07
N ASN A 110 10.58 -17.05 20.76
CA ASN A 110 11.36 -16.01 20.10
C ASN A 110 10.65 -14.66 19.98
N GLY A 111 9.44 -14.50 20.54
CA GLY A 111 8.84 -13.19 20.70
C GLY A 111 7.59 -12.92 19.89
N SER A 112 7.00 -13.91 19.21
CA SER A 112 5.67 -13.82 18.62
C SER A 112 4.60 -13.85 19.70
N THR A 113 3.74 -12.82 19.74
CA THR A 113 2.78 -12.63 20.84
C THR A 113 1.40 -13.18 20.50
N LEU A 114 0.90 -12.89 19.31
CA LEU A 114 -0.46 -13.23 18.91
C LEU A 114 -0.49 -13.84 17.51
N GLU A 115 -0.99 -15.06 17.41
CA GLU A 115 -1.18 -15.75 16.13
C GLU A 115 -2.55 -15.43 15.53
N MET A 116 -2.55 -15.05 14.25
CA MET A 116 -3.75 -14.70 13.48
C MET A 116 -3.78 -15.43 12.13
N PRO A 117 -4.91 -16.08 11.73
CA PRO A 117 -6.06 -16.41 12.60
C PRO A 117 -5.66 -17.47 13.60
N ALA A 118 -6.48 -17.68 14.62
CA ALA A 118 -6.25 -18.78 15.56
C ALA A 118 -6.25 -20.12 14.80
N PRO A 119 -5.18 -20.95 14.92
CA PRO A 119 -5.07 -22.21 14.16
C PRO A 119 -5.90 -23.34 14.74
N GLY A 120 -6.74 -23.06 15.75
CA GLY A 120 -7.57 -24.02 16.42
C GLY A 120 -6.85 -24.79 17.53
N GLY A 121 -7.38 -25.96 17.87
CA GLY A 121 -6.87 -26.74 19.00
C GLY A 121 -5.50 -27.38 18.78
N ASP A 122 -4.97 -27.44 17.56
CA ASP A 122 -3.69 -28.07 17.26
C ASP A 122 -2.51 -27.29 17.83
N ALA A 123 -2.47 -25.98 17.62
CA ALA A 123 -1.43 -25.13 18.19
C ALA A 123 -1.43 -25.15 19.74
N VAL A 124 -2.62 -25.17 20.35
CA VAL A 124 -2.70 -25.30 21.82
C VAL A 124 -2.09 -26.60 22.30
N ARG A 125 -2.36 -27.74 21.62
CA ARG A 125 -1.77 -29.04 21.94
C ARG A 125 -0.25 -29.03 21.75
N GLU A 126 0.22 -28.42 20.69
CA GLU A 126 1.65 -28.26 20.40
C GLU A 126 2.35 -27.43 21.47
N LEU A 127 1.81 -26.29 21.87
CA LEU A 127 2.37 -25.44 22.92
C LEU A 127 2.41 -26.20 24.28
N LEU A 128 1.32 -26.86 24.64
CA LEU A 128 1.30 -27.68 25.88
C LEU A 128 2.32 -28.80 25.84
N ALA A 129 2.50 -29.47 24.72
CA ALA A 129 3.53 -30.50 24.55
C ALA A 129 4.95 -29.92 24.63
N ALA A 130 5.17 -28.74 24.05
CA ALA A 130 6.43 -28.02 24.07
C ALA A 130 6.85 -27.61 25.50
N VAL A 131 5.90 -27.09 26.29
CA VAL A 131 6.14 -26.79 27.71
C VAL A 131 6.46 -28.09 28.50
N LYS A 132 5.66 -29.14 28.32
CA LYS A 132 5.88 -30.42 29.00
C LYS A 132 7.21 -31.07 28.67
N SER A 133 7.69 -30.90 27.43
CA SER A 133 8.99 -31.45 27.00
C SER A 133 10.17 -30.54 27.33
N GLY A 134 9.96 -29.34 27.82
CA GLY A 134 10.99 -28.32 28.05
C GLY A 134 11.54 -27.66 26.79
N LYS A 135 10.88 -27.80 25.64
CA LYS A 135 11.23 -27.06 24.41
C LYS A 135 11.06 -25.55 24.60
N ILE A 136 10.01 -25.15 25.31
CA ILE A 136 9.77 -23.80 25.83
C ILE A 136 9.44 -23.85 27.32
N THR A 137 9.54 -22.73 28.01
CA THR A 137 9.22 -22.60 29.42
C THR A 137 7.87 -21.92 29.65
N GLU A 138 7.27 -22.08 30.84
CA GLU A 138 6.09 -21.27 31.21
C GLU A 138 6.41 -19.77 31.17
N ALA A 139 7.63 -19.37 31.54
CA ALA A 139 8.05 -17.97 31.49
C ALA A 139 8.07 -17.40 30.04
N ASP A 140 8.35 -18.23 29.02
CA ASP A 140 8.24 -17.81 27.62
C ASP A 140 6.78 -17.50 27.26
N VAL A 141 5.83 -18.30 27.76
CA VAL A 141 4.40 -18.11 27.55
C VAL A 141 3.90 -16.89 28.32
N ASP A 142 4.28 -16.77 29.60
CA ASP A 142 3.91 -15.64 30.48
C ASP A 142 4.37 -14.30 29.89
N ALA A 143 5.59 -14.25 29.32
CA ALA A 143 6.08 -13.04 28.68
C ALA A 143 5.21 -12.60 27.49
N ARG A 144 4.71 -13.53 26.69
CA ARG A 144 3.77 -13.22 25.58
C ARG A 144 2.40 -12.82 26.11
N LEU A 145 1.95 -13.46 27.18
CA LEU A 145 0.68 -13.13 27.82
C LEU A 145 0.71 -11.71 28.41
N ASP A 146 1.80 -11.33 29.06
CA ASP A 146 1.99 -9.99 29.62
C ASP A 146 1.96 -8.91 28.54
N GLU A 147 2.60 -9.15 27.38
CA GLU A 147 2.54 -8.25 26.22
C GLU A 147 1.11 -8.09 25.70
N LEU A 148 0.37 -9.20 25.56
CA LEU A 148 -1.01 -9.17 25.09
C LEU A 148 -1.95 -8.47 26.10
N LEU A 149 -1.82 -8.78 27.39
CA LEU A 149 -2.63 -8.15 28.44
C LEU A 149 -2.33 -6.66 28.53
N THR A 150 -1.06 -6.26 28.44
CA THR A 150 -0.67 -4.84 28.42
C THR A 150 -1.33 -4.12 27.25
N LEU A 151 -1.30 -4.71 26.03
CA LEU A 151 -1.98 -4.17 24.87
C LEU A 151 -3.49 -3.97 25.11
N ILE A 152 -4.14 -4.99 25.68
CA ILE A 152 -5.58 -4.96 25.97
C ILE A 152 -5.91 -3.86 27.00
N TYR A 153 -5.16 -3.79 28.11
CA TYR A 153 -5.40 -2.77 29.16
C TYR A 153 -5.12 -1.36 28.64
N ASP A 154 -4.04 -1.17 27.90
CA ASP A 154 -3.67 0.14 27.34
C ASP A 154 -4.72 0.68 26.35
N THR A 155 -5.38 -0.20 25.61
CA THR A 155 -6.38 0.19 24.62
C THR A 155 -7.82 0.18 25.16
N HIS A 156 -8.07 -0.50 26.28
CA HIS A 156 -9.41 -0.64 26.87
C HIS A 156 -10.03 0.73 27.24
N ALA A 157 -9.24 1.65 27.78
CA ALA A 157 -9.72 2.97 28.14
C ALA A 157 -10.28 3.77 26.95
N ALA A 158 -9.72 3.59 25.76
CA ALA A 158 -10.20 4.23 24.54
C ALA A 158 -11.59 3.71 24.16
N VAL A 159 -11.82 2.41 24.29
CA VAL A 159 -13.15 1.81 24.02
C VAL A 159 -14.25 2.40 24.91
N GLN A 160 -13.91 2.74 26.14
CA GLN A 160 -14.86 3.30 27.10
C GLN A 160 -15.12 4.79 26.90
N ASN A 161 -14.12 5.55 26.44
CA ASN A 161 -14.13 7.00 26.48
C ASN A 161 -14.26 7.70 25.13
N HIS A 162 -14.18 6.97 24.00
CA HIS A 162 -14.25 7.58 22.67
C HIS A 162 -15.65 7.53 22.06
N SER A 163 -15.97 8.60 21.31
CA SER A 163 -17.11 8.63 20.41
C SER A 163 -16.95 7.53 19.35
N ARG A 164 -18.04 6.83 19.04
CA ARG A 164 -18.09 5.84 17.96
C ARG A 164 -18.40 6.47 16.61
N SER A 165 -18.51 7.79 16.54
CA SER A 165 -18.78 8.55 15.34
C SER A 165 -17.56 9.36 14.91
N PHE A 166 -17.42 9.56 13.62
CA PHE A 166 -16.43 10.44 13.02
C PHE A 166 -17.09 11.29 11.92
N ASP A 167 -16.52 12.45 11.64
CA ASP A 167 -16.97 13.33 10.56
C ASP A 167 -16.41 12.83 9.23
N ALA A 168 -17.25 12.10 8.48
CA ALA A 168 -16.87 11.53 7.18
C ALA A 168 -16.57 12.63 6.14
N ASP A 169 -17.22 13.77 6.20
CA ASP A 169 -17.00 14.87 5.27
C ASP A 169 -15.67 15.57 5.53
N ALA A 170 -15.34 15.81 6.81
CA ALA A 170 -14.03 16.36 7.19
C ALA A 170 -12.88 15.40 6.81
N HIS A 171 -13.05 14.08 7.02
CA HIS A 171 -12.06 13.08 6.61
C HIS A 171 -11.91 13.01 5.09
N HIS A 172 -13.01 13.11 4.35
CA HIS A 172 -12.97 13.14 2.89
C HIS A 172 -12.25 14.39 2.36
N ALA A 173 -12.54 15.57 2.92
CA ALA A 173 -11.84 16.80 2.58
C ALA A 173 -10.33 16.72 2.88
N LEU A 174 -9.94 16.09 4.00
CA LEU A 174 -8.55 15.85 4.32
C LEU A 174 -7.89 14.89 3.32
N ALA A 175 -8.57 13.81 2.92
CA ALA A 175 -8.08 12.86 1.92
C ALA A 175 -7.87 13.54 0.56
N ARG A 176 -8.79 14.40 0.11
CA ARG A 176 -8.64 15.19 -1.12
C ARG A 176 -7.41 16.10 -1.06
N ARG A 177 -7.22 16.82 0.06
CA ARG A 177 -6.03 17.66 0.25
C ARG A 177 -4.75 16.85 0.22
N ALA A 178 -4.72 15.71 0.91
CA ALA A 178 -3.56 14.82 0.92
C ALA A 178 -3.24 14.29 -0.49
N ALA A 179 -4.25 13.92 -1.28
CA ALA A 179 -4.08 13.50 -2.67
C ALA A 179 -3.47 14.62 -3.54
N ALA A 180 -4.00 15.84 -3.42
CA ALA A 180 -3.48 16.99 -4.17
C ALA A 180 -2.02 17.31 -3.80
N GLU A 181 -1.69 17.32 -2.49
CA GLU A 181 -0.33 17.56 -1.99
C GLU A 181 0.66 16.44 -2.32
N SER A 182 0.16 15.22 -2.59
CA SER A 182 0.97 14.05 -2.97
C SER A 182 1.20 13.92 -4.47
N THR A 183 0.52 14.73 -5.28
CA THR A 183 0.69 14.72 -6.74
C THR A 183 2.02 15.38 -7.11
N VAL A 184 2.84 14.67 -7.89
CA VAL A 184 4.17 15.13 -8.31
C VAL A 184 4.15 15.57 -9.76
N LEU A 185 4.54 16.83 -10.03
CA LEU A 185 4.75 17.33 -11.37
C LEU A 185 6.10 16.84 -11.89
N LEU A 186 6.11 15.85 -12.77
CA LEU A 186 7.32 15.25 -13.32
C LEU A 186 7.87 15.99 -14.54
N LYS A 187 6.98 16.64 -15.30
CA LYS A 187 7.29 17.32 -16.55
C LYS A 187 6.30 18.46 -16.80
N ASN A 188 6.77 19.58 -17.40
CA ASN A 188 5.90 20.68 -17.82
C ASN A 188 6.60 21.50 -18.92
N GLU A 189 6.56 21.00 -20.16
CA GLU A 189 7.13 21.69 -21.32
C GLU A 189 6.26 22.88 -21.74
N ASP A 190 6.90 23.93 -22.20
CA ASP A 190 6.28 25.18 -22.66
C ASP A 190 5.37 25.85 -21.62
N ASN A 191 5.52 25.50 -20.32
CA ASN A 191 4.62 25.97 -19.24
C ASN A 191 3.14 25.69 -19.56
N LEU A 192 2.84 24.48 -20.10
CA LEU A 192 1.48 24.08 -20.41
C LEU A 192 0.57 24.10 -19.17
N LEU A 193 1.11 23.73 -18.02
CA LEU A 193 0.43 23.81 -16.73
C LEU A 193 0.90 25.05 -15.94
N PRO A 194 0.01 25.72 -15.16
CA PRO A 194 -1.43 25.41 -15.02
C PRO A 194 -2.26 25.82 -16.24
N LEU A 195 -3.35 25.09 -16.51
CA LEU A 195 -4.28 25.43 -17.58
C LEU A 195 -5.05 26.71 -17.24
N ALA A 196 -5.26 27.59 -18.23
CA ALA A 196 -6.07 28.79 -18.05
C ALA A 196 -7.57 28.42 -17.88
N PRO A 197 -8.33 29.16 -17.06
CA PRO A 197 -9.78 29.00 -17.00
C PRO A 197 -10.43 29.05 -18.38
N GLY A 198 -11.41 28.19 -18.63
CA GLY A 198 -12.10 28.09 -19.92
C GLY A 198 -11.33 27.33 -21.02
N THR A 199 -10.12 26.80 -20.73
CA THR A 199 -9.42 25.94 -21.69
C THR A 199 -10.29 24.71 -22.03
N LYS A 200 -10.41 24.43 -23.33
CA LYS A 200 -11.18 23.28 -23.83
C LYS A 200 -10.38 21.98 -23.67
N VAL A 201 -10.87 21.07 -22.86
CA VAL A 201 -10.16 19.83 -22.49
C VAL A 201 -10.95 18.60 -22.93
N ALA A 202 -10.28 17.71 -23.67
CA ALA A 202 -10.73 16.35 -23.89
C ALA A 202 -10.22 15.46 -22.75
N VAL A 203 -11.13 14.88 -21.97
CA VAL A 203 -10.78 13.92 -20.91
C VAL A 203 -10.77 12.52 -21.49
N ILE A 204 -9.62 11.88 -21.44
CA ILE A 204 -9.43 10.55 -22.04
C ILE A 204 -8.81 9.62 -20.99
N GLY A 205 -9.25 8.37 -21.01
CA GLY A 205 -8.77 7.33 -20.09
C GLY A 205 -9.80 6.95 -19.04
N ASP A 206 -10.05 5.67 -18.94
CA ASP A 206 -11.00 5.03 -18.03
C ASP A 206 -10.77 5.42 -16.55
N PHE A 207 -9.51 5.66 -16.16
CA PHE A 207 -9.16 6.12 -14.81
C PHE A 207 -9.75 7.50 -14.42
N ALA A 208 -10.19 8.30 -15.39
CA ALA A 208 -10.86 9.58 -15.12
C ALA A 208 -12.27 9.41 -14.54
N GLU A 209 -12.96 8.34 -14.94
CA GLU A 209 -14.29 7.96 -14.48
C GLU A 209 -14.22 7.03 -13.27
N THR A 210 -13.39 5.98 -13.37
CA THR A 210 -13.20 4.96 -12.35
C THR A 210 -11.77 5.03 -11.80
N PRO A 211 -11.52 5.90 -10.80
CA PRO A 211 -10.18 6.11 -10.29
C PRO A 211 -9.65 4.89 -9.57
N ARG A 212 -8.35 4.66 -9.70
CA ARG A 212 -7.66 3.68 -8.90
C ARG A 212 -7.06 4.36 -7.66
N TYR A 213 -7.76 4.29 -6.53
CA TYR A 213 -7.39 4.97 -5.28
C TYR A 213 -6.86 4.04 -4.20
N GLN A 214 -6.87 2.73 -4.44
CA GLN A 214 -6.36 1.71 -3.50
C GLN A 214 -5.73 0.53 -4.23
N GLY A 215 -4.94 -0.28 -3.50
CA GLY A 215 -4.43 -1.56 -3.98
C GLY A 215 -5.54 -2.62 -4.09
N ALA A 216 -5.21 -3.77 -4.67
CA ALA A 216 -6.07 -4.94 -4.72
C ALA A 216 -5.58 -6.02 -3.78
N GLY A 217 -6.48 -6.83 -3.23
CA GLY A 217 -6.20 -7.89 -2.27
C GLY A 217 -6.76 -7.60 -0.88
N SER A 218 -6.10 -8.05 0.17
CA SER A 218 -6.56 -7.96 1.55
C SER A 218 -6.69 -6.52 2.08
N SER A 219 -6.02 -5.55 1.46
CA SER A 219 -6.07 -4.14 1.82
C SER A 219 -7.29 -3.39 1.26
N ALA A 220 -8.10 -4.01 0.38
CA ALA A 220 -9.24 -3.37 -0.22
C ALA A 220 -10.33 -3.05 0.82
N VAL A 221 -10.84 -1.81 0.79
CA VAL A 221 -11.90 -1.33 1.66
C VAL A 221 -13.06 -0.77 0.84
N ASN A 222 -14.28 -0.89 1.38
CA ASN A 222 -15.48 -0.31 0.79
C ASN A 222 -15.55 1.17 1.21
N SER A 223 -15.07 2.07 0.35
CA SER A 223 -15.06 3.49 0.65
C SER A 223 -16.46 4.08 0.66
N ILE A 224 -16.74 4.94 1.63
CA ILE A 224 -18.03 5.66 1.76
C ILE A 224 -18.17 6.70 0.63
N LYS A 225 -17.04 7.34 0.28
CA LYS A 225 -16.98 8.38 -0.76
C LYS A 225 -15.75 8.14 -1.63
N VAL A 226 -15.92 8.27 -2.93
CA VAL A 226 -14.83 8.22 -3.91
C VAL A 226 -15.06 9.35 -4.91
N ASP A 227 -14.09 10.25 -5.02
CA ASP A 227 -14.10 11.28 -6.04
C ASP A 227 -13.41 10.76 -7.31
N SER A 228 -14.01 11.02 -8.46
CA SER A 228 -13.39 10.83 -9.76
C SER A 228 -13.08 12.18 -10.41
N LEU A 229 -12.16 12.19 -11.36
CA LEU A 229 -11.84 13.40 -12.12
C LEU A 229 -13.10 13.96 -12.79
N LEU A 230 -13.89 13.10 -13.42
CA LEU A 230 -15.15 13.51 -14.07
C LEU A 230 -16.19 14.00 -13.05
N GLY A 231 -16.28 13.33 -11.89
CA GLY A 231 -17.22 13.73 -10.82
C GLY A 231 -16.93 15.11 -10.26
N CYS A 232 -15.65 15.53 -10.21
CA CYS A 232 -15.21 16.81 -9.69
C CYS A 232 -14.98 17.87 -10.79
N TRP A 233 -15.29 17.57 -12.05
CA TRP A 233 -14.95 18.44 -13.18
C TRP A 233 -15.45 19.87 -13.05
N ALA A 234 -16.66 20.05 -12.56
CA ALA A 234 -17.28 21.38 -12.40
C ALA A 234 -16.47 22.32 -11.47
N GLU A 235 -15.63 21.78 -10.61
CA GLU A 235 -14.77 22.54 -9.71
C GLU A 235 -13.51 23.09 -10.41
N SER A 236 -13.17 22.59 -11.60
CA SER A 236 -11.90 22.88 -12.28
C SER A 236 -11.86 24.27 -12.95
N GLY A 237 -13.01 24.85 -13.31
CA GLY A 237 -13.09 26.07 -14.15
C GLY A 237 -12.68 25.84 -15.61
N LEU A 238 -12.51 24.61 -16.06
CA LEU A 238 -12.16 24.22 -17.42
C LEU A 238 -13.42 23.84 -18.22
N GLU A 239 -13.36 23.97 -19.56
CA GLU A 239 -14.43 23.53 -20.45
C GLU A 239 -14.20 22.08 -20.88
N GLN A 240 -15.08 21.16 -20.47
CA GLN A 240 -15.03 19.78 -20.89
C GLN A 240 -15.62 19.61 -22.30
N VAL A 241 -14.80 19.25 -23.28
CA VAL A 241 -15.28 18.97 -24.65
C VAL A 241 -16.00 17.63 -24.70
N GLY A 242 -15.59 16.67 -23.85
CA GLY A 242 -16.19 15.36 -23.70
C GLY A 242 -15.27 14.40 -22.97
N PHE A 243 -15.73 13.15 -22.84
CA PHE A 243 -15.00 12.04 -22.27
C PHE A 243 -14.97 10.85 -23.23
N ALA A 244 -13.82 10.15 -23.29
CA ALA A 244 -13.68 8.87 -23.97
C ALA A 244 -12.82 7.94 -23.13
N ALA A 245 -13.24 6.68 -22.98
CA ALA A 245 -12.45 5.68 -22.24
C ALA A 245 -11.09 5.38 -22.88
N GLY A 246 -11.02 5.43 -24.20
CA GLY A 246 -9.80 5.42 -24.99
C GLY A 246 -9.09 4.06 -25.11
N PHE A 247 -9.13 3.25 -24.07
CA PHE A 247 -8.48 1.93 -24.02
C PHE A 247 -9.25 0.94 -23.14
N ASP A 248 -8.93 -0.35 -23.28
CA ASP A 248 -9.32 -1.38 -22.31
C ASP A 248 -8.29 -1.42 -21.17
N ARG A 249 -8.76 -1.36 -19.91
CA ARG A 249 -7.93 -1.28 -18.71
C ARG A 249 -6.99 -2.49 -18.53
N GLN A 250 -7.43 -3.68 -18.93
CA GLN A 250 -6.65 -4.91 -18.88
C GLN A 250 -5.69 -5.10 -20.06
N GLY A 251 -5.55 -4.08 -20.93
CA GLY A 251 -4.58 -4.07 -22.00
C GLY A 251 -5.06 -4.73 -23.32
N LYS A 252 -6.33 -5.11 -23.44
CA LYS A 252 -6.89 -5.67 -24.68
C LYS A 252 -6.96 -4.59 -25.77
N PRO A 253 -6.58 -4.89 -27.01
CA PRO A 253 -6.75 -3.95 -28.12
C PRO A 253 -8.24 -3.59 -28.32
N ASP A 254 -8.54 -2.30 -28.46
CA ASP A 254 -9.88 -1.78 -28.73
C ASP A 254 -9.79 -0.59 -29.70
N ALA A 255 -9.87 -0.88 -30.98
CA ALA A 255 -9.76 0.14 -32.03
C ALA A 255 -10.93 1.14 -32.01
N ALA A 256 -12.11 0.73 -31.53
CA ALA A 256 -13.27 1.63 -31.47
C ALA A 256 -13.08 2.69 -30.38
N LYS A 257 -12.67 2.28 -29.18
CA LYS A 257 -12.34 3.23 -28.10
C LYS A 257 -11.21 4.17 -28.49
N GLN A 258 -10.17 3.65 -29.15
CA GLN A 258 -9.07 4.48 -29.62
C GLN A 258 -9.51 5.52 -30.64
N ALA A 259 -10.34 5.14 -31.62
CA ALA A 259 -10.85 6.05 -32.66
C ALA A 259 -11.74 7.15 -32.06
N GLU A 260 -12.60 6.80 -31.11
CA GLU A 260 -13.43 7.77 -30.36
C GLU A 260 -12.57 8.80 -29.62
N ALA A 261 -11.55 8.35 -28.91
CA ALA A 261 -10.63 9.22 -28.16
C ALA A 261 -9.86 10.17 -29.09
N VAL A 262 -9.37 9.67 -30.23
CA VAL A 262 -8.67 10.48 -31.24
C VAL A 262 -9.60 11.54 -31.84
N ALA A 263 -10.84 11.18 -32.16
CA ALA A 263 -11.84 12.11 -32.70
C ALA A 263 -12.24 13.20 -31.67
N LEU A 264 -12.24 12.86 -30.37
CA LEU A 264 -12.48 13.81 -29.31
C LEU A 264 -11.29 14.77 -29.13
N ALA A 265 -10.06 14.25 -29.14
CA ALA A 265 -8.84 15.04 -28.98
C ALA A 265 -8.67 16.15 -30.04
N GLN A 266 -9.18 15.95 -31.24
CA GLN A 266 -9.16 16.95 -32.33
C GLN A 266 -10.01 18.18 -32.03
N LYS A 267 -10.94 18.10 -31.10
CA LYS A 267 -11.89 19.21 -30.76
C LYS A 267 -11.44 20.04 -29.56
N ALA A 268 -10.34 19.66 -28.93
CA ALA A 268 -9.87 20.25 -27.68
C ALA A 268 -8.57 21.04 -27.85
N ASP A 269 -8.36 22.03 -27.00
CA ASP A 269 -7.09 22.74 -26.90
C ASP A 269 -6.02 21.87 -26.22
N VAL A 270 -6.45 21.04 -25.23
CA VAL A 270 -5.59 20.17 -24.42
C VAL A 270 -6.26 18.80 -24.25
N VAL A 271 -5.46 17.76 -24.28
CA VAL A 271 -5.87 16.41 -23.92
C VAL A 271 -5.39 16.09 -22.51
N LEU A 272 -6.29 15.70 -21.62
CA LEU A 272 -5.97 15.15 -20.32
C LEU A 272 -6.12 13.63 -20.40
N LEU A 273 -4.99 12.93 -20.46
CA LEU A 273 -4.93 11.46 -20.56
C LEU A 273 -4.69 10.84 -19.19
N CYS A 274 -5.71 10.19 -18.63
CA CYS A 274 -5.62 9.44 -17.38
C CYS A 274 -5.27 7.98 -17.67
N MET A 275 -4.04 7.58 -17.32
CA MET A 275 -3.52 6.23 -17.58
C MET A 275 -2.74 5.68 -16.37
N GLY A 276 -2.42 4.40 -16.37
CA GLY A 276 -1.68 3.81 -15.25
C GLY A 276 -1.73 2.28 -15.22
N LEU A 277 -1.44 1.76 -14.04
CA LEU A 277 -1.51 0.32 -13.74
C LEU A 277 -2.90 -0.04 -13.22
N ASP A 278 -3.42 -1.16 -13.68
CA ASP A 278 -4.70 -1.70 -13.22
C ASP A 278 -4.57 -2.49 -11.90
N GLU A 279 -5.69 -2.93 -11.37
CA GLU A 279 -5.79 -3.67 -10.11
C GLU A 279 -5.13 -5.04 -10.18
N ILE A 280 -5.08 -5.67 -11.36
CA ILE A 280 -4.47 -6.99 -11.57
C ILE A 280 -2.95 -6.85 -11.59
N LYS A 281 -2.42 -5.83 -12.27
CA LYS A 281 -0.98 -5.56 -12.34
C LYS A 281 -0.36 -5.27 -10.97
N GLU A 282 -1.13 -4.74 -10.03
CA GLU A 282 -0.67 -4.41 -8.68
C GLU A 282 -1.56 -5.08 -7.61
N SER A 283 -1.82 -6.37 -7.77
CA SER A 283 -2.57 -7.15 -6.78
C SER A 283 -1.64 -7.79 -5.76
N GLU A 284 -2.12 -7.88 -4.52
CA GLU A 284 -1.51 -8.74 -3.52
C GLU A 284 -1.44 -10.19 -4.02
N GLY A 285 -0.33 -10.87 -3.75
CA GLY A 285 -0.10 -12.26 -4.16
C GLY A 285 0.47 -12.42 -5.57
N LEU A 286 0.66 -11.34 -6.32
CA LEU A 286 1.20 -11.34 -7.68
C LEU A 286 2.38 -10.37 -7.83
N ASP A 287 3.49 -10.87 -8.38
CA ASP A 287 4.60 -10.01 -8.80
C ASP A 287 4.40 -9.53 -10.23
N ARG A 288 4.79 -8.30 -10.53
CA ARG A 288 4.85 -7.80 -11.90
C ARG A 288 6.08 -8.38 -12.61
N SER A 289 5.92 -8.74 -13.88
CA SER A 289 7.00 -9.22 -14.74
C SER A 289 7.84 -8.09 -15.35
N ASP A 290 7.31 -6.86 -15.33
CA ASP A 290 7.90 -5.68 -15.95
C ASP A 290 7.47 -4.39 -15.21
N MET A 291 8.04 -3.25 -15.61
CA MET A 291 7.67 -1.93 -15.11
C MET A 291 6.82 -1.12 -16.09
N CYS A 292 6.22 -1.77 -17.10
CA CYS A 292 5.48 -1.09 -18.13
C CYS A 292 4.03 -0.83 -17.74
N VAL A 293 3.47 0.27 -18.23
CA VAL A 293 2.01 0.40 -18.42
C VAL A 293 1.58 -0.42 -19.62
N ALA A 294 0.30 -0.75 -19.74
CA ALA A 294 -0.20 -1.57 -20.85
C ALA A 294 0.07 -0.91 -22.21
N SER A 295 0.46 -1.71 -23.20
CA SER A 295 0.86 -1.22 -24.53
C SER A 295 -0.23 -0.42 -25.24
N ASN A 296 -1.49 -0.80 -25.07
CA ASN A 296 -2.64 -0.10 -25.67
C ASN A 296 -2.77 1.34 -25.16
N GLN A 297 -2.35 1.65 -23.92
CA GLN A 297 -2.31 3.02 -23.39
C GLN A 297 -1.21 3.83 -24.07
N ILE A 298 -0.05 3.25 -24.31
CA ILE A 298 1.07 3.90 -25.02
C ILE A 298 0.73 4.10 -26.51
N GLU A 299 0.08 3.13 -27.13
CA GLU A 299 -0.40 3.25 -28.52
C GLU A 299 -1.43 4.38 -28.65
N LEU A 300 -2.34 4.48 -27.69
CA LEU A 300 -3.29 5.60 -27.64
C LEU A 300 -2.57 6.94 -27.49
N LEU A 301 -1.63 7.07 -26.54
CA LEU A 301 -0.85 8.30 -26.34
C LEU A 301 -0.18 8.74 -27.65
N ARG A 302 0.46 7.81 -28.37
CA ARG A 302 1.09 8.09 -29.68
C ARG A 302 0.07 8.51 -30.76
N ALA A 303 -1.11 7.92 -30.74
CA ALA A 303 -2.18 8.28 -31.66
C ALA A 303 -2.74 9.67 -31.37
N LEU A 304 -2.93 10.02 -30.08
CA LEU A 304 -3.37 11.33 -29.62
C LEU A 304 -2.37 12.42 -29.99
N GLN A 305 -1.06 12.17 -29.80
CA GLN A 305 0.00 13.15 -30.12
C GLN A 305 -0.02 13.58 -31.59
N LYS A 306 -0.42 12.70 -32.51
CA LYS A 306 -0.50 13.02 -33.93
C LYS A 306 -1.57 14.05 -34.29
N VAL A 307 -2.59 14.18 -33.44
CA VAL A 307 -3.74 15.06 -33.68
C VAL A 307 -3.81 16.22 -32.72
N ASN A 308 -3.22 16.12 -31.53
CA ASN A 308 -3.12 17.17 -30.54
C ASN A 308 -1.81 17.02 -29.74
N PRO A 309 -0.83 17.93 -29.91
CA PRO A 309 0.45 17.84 -29.19
C PRO A 309 0.39 18.28 -27.74
N ASN A 310 -0.70 18.96 -27.32
CA ASN A 310 -0.87 19.45 -25.96
C ASN A 310 -1.49 18.37 -25.07
N ILE A 311 -0.69 17.38 -24.69
CA ILE A 311 -1.15 16.28 -23.84
C ILE A 311 -0.58 16.44 -22.44
N VAL A 312 -1.47 16.37 -21.46
CA VAL A 312 -1.17 16.21 -20.03
C VAL A 312 -1.50 14.79 -19.64
N VAL A 313 -0.51 14.05 -19.15
CA VAL A 313 -0.72 12.69 -18.64
C VAL A 313 -0.89 12.73 -17.13
N VAL A 314 -1.98 12.15 -16.63
CA VAL A 314 -2.18 11.82 -15.22
C VAL A 314 -1.89 10.35 -15.03
N LEU A 315 -0.72 10.05 -14.45
CA LEU A 315 -0.25 8.68 -14.27
C LEU A 315 -0.63 8.16 -12.88
N SER A 316 -1.40 7.08 -12.81
CA SER A 316 -1.78 6.39 -11.58
C SER A 316 -1.04 5.07 -11.46
N ALA A 317 -0.14 4.95 -10.47
CA ALA A 317 0.60 3.73 -10.18
C ALA A 317 0.96 3.67 -8.68
N GLY A 318 0.89 2.50 -8.08
CA GLY A 318 1.29 2.27 -6.69
C GLY A 318 2.76 1.91 -6.53
N ALA A 319 3.44 1.59 -7.64
CA ALA A 319 4.86 1.24 -7.68
C ALA A 319 5.52 1.87 -8.91
N SER A 320 6.85 1.73 -9.01
CA SER A 320 7.64 2.30 -10.10
C SER A 320 7.18 1.80 -11.47
N VAL A 321 7.07 2.73 -12.41
CA VAL A 321 6.82 2.45 -13.83
C VAL A 321 7.89 3.13 -14.68
N GLU A 322 8.26 2.49 -15.79
CA GLU A 322 9.13 3.11 -16.78
C GLU A 322 8.35 4.07 -17.67
N THR A 323 8.98 5.19 -18.01
CA THR A 323 8.35 6.26 -18.78
C THR A 323 9.09 6.63 -20.08
N PRO A 324 9.53 5.66 -20.93
CA PRO A 324 10.21 5.98 -22.17
C PRO A 324 9.31 6.72 -23.17
N TRP A 325 8.01 6.72 -22.92
CA TRP A 325 6.97 7.41 -23.66
C TRP A 325 6.74 8.87 -23.23
N ALA A 326 7.44 9.36 -22.22
CA ALA A 326 7.23 10.72 -21.68
C ALA A 326 7.51 11.84 -22.68
N ASN A 327 8.25 11.58 -23.76
CA ASN A 327 8.46 12.51 -24.88
C ASN A 327 7.25 12.66 -25.80
N HIS A 328 6.20 11.88 -25.60
CA HIS A 328 4.94 11.97 -26.35
C HIS A 328 3.88 12.87 -25.65
N CYS A 329 4.18 13.44 -24.48
CA CYS A 329 3.33 14.40 -23.78
C CYS A 329 4.13 15.63 -23.36
N LYS A 330 3.44 16.75 -23.07
CA LYS A 330 4.06 17.98 -22.58
C LYS A 330 4.12 18.07 -21.06
N ALA A 331 3.19 17.41 -20.39
CA ALA A 331 3.15 17.40 -18.93
C ALA A 331 2.58 16.07 -18.41
#